data_3288ec085f0184d5a1e7f9f8a188d449
#
_entry.id   3288ec085f0184d5a1e7f9f8a188d449
#
_cell.length_a   1.000
_cell.length_b   1.000
_cell.length_c   1.000
_cell.angle_alpha   90.00
_cell.angle_beta   90.00
_cell.angle_gamma   90.00
#
_symmetry.space_group_name_H-M   'P 1'
#
loop_
_entity.id
_entity.type
_entity.pdbx_description
1 polymer ?
#
loop_
_entity_poly.entity_id
_entity_poly.type
_entity_poly.pdbx_seq_one_letter_code
_entity_poly.pdbx_strand_id
1 'polypeptide(L)'
;MLLLIIFLVILAIGIFCLCIENRHLYSETLFAIGLMLTILGAGATIISCCCIGAVYVKKNIDYEETLYEKQVLEYRIENQENNLVGGELLYKDIVEFNNNLRKTKKWSKNLFTNWFYNEKIAEIDYIEYDIELKE
;
A
#
# COMPACT_ATOMS: atom_id res chain seq x y z
N MET A 1 -1.77 -7.31 8.91
CA MET A 1 -1.09 -8.07 10.00
C MET A 1 -2.06 -8.95 10.80
N LEU A 2 -3.17 -8.45 11.36
CA LEU A 2 -4.12 -9.24 12.14
C LEU A 2 -4.64 -10.49 11.40
N LEU A 3 -5.03 -10.33 10.14
CA LEU A 3 -5.56 -11.39 9.29
C LEU A 3 -4.54 -12.53 9.08
N LEU A 4 -3.28 -12.22 8.90
CA LEU A 4 -2.20 -13.21 8.77
C LEU A 4 -2.04 -14.02 10.07
N ILE A 5 -2.13 -13.37 11.22
CA ILE A 5 -2.06 -14.03 12.53
C ILE A 5 -3.24 -15.00 12.69
N ILE A 6 -4.45 -14.60 12.30
CA ILE A 6 -5.64 -15.47 12.34
C ILE A 6 -5.43 -16.73 11.48
N PHE A 7 -4.90 -16.59 10.26
CA PHE A 7 -4.66 -17.74 9.37
C PHE A 7 -3.57 -18.66 9.90
N LEU A 8 -2.52 -18.12 10.51
CA LEU A 8 -1.48 -18.92 11.18
C LEU A 8 -2.04 -19.70 12.36
N VAL A 9 -2.97 -19.12 13.13
CA VAL A 9 -3.64 -19.82 14.23
C VAL A 9 -4.52 -20.96 13.70
N ILE A 10 -5.29 -20.72 12.63
CA ILE A 10 -6.11 -21.77 12.01
C ILE A 10 -5.23 -22.92 11.48
N LEU A 11 -4.10 -22.60 10.84
CA LEU A 11 -3.14 -23.57 10.36
C LEU A 11 -2.56 -24.41 11.53
N ALA A 12 -2.16 -23.75 12.61
CA ALA A 12 -1.64 -24.42 13.81
C ALA A 12 -2.67 -25.36 14.44
N ILE A 13 -3.94 -24.96 14.53
CA ILE A 13 -5.03 -25.79 15.02
C ILE A 13 -5.23 -27.01 14.11
N GLY A 14 -5.21 -26.84 12.78
CA GLY A 14 -5.31 -27.92 11.83
C GLY A 14 -4.20 -28.96 11.99
N ILE A 15 -2.93 -28.52 12.07
CA ILE A 15 -1.78 -29.39 12.33
C ILE A 15 -1.89 -30.10 13.67
N PHE A 16 -2.33 -29.40 14.72
CA PHE A 16 -2.52 -29.97 16.05
C PHE A 16 -3.57 -31.08 16.05
N CYS A 17 -4.70 -30.90 15.35
CA CYS A 17 -5.71 -31.94 15.18
C CYS A 17 -5.14 -33.19 14.50
N LEU A 18 -4.33 -33.04 13.45
CA LEU A 18 -3.67 -34.14 12.74
C LEU A 18 -2.63 -34.86 13.63
N CYS A 19 -1.93 -34.12 14.49
CA CYS A 19 -0.94 -34.70 15.42
C CYS A 19 -1.58 -35.50 16.56
N ILE A 20 -2.73 -35.07 17.06
CA ILE A 20 -3.45 -35.79 18.14
C ILE A 20 -3.97 -37.13 17.64
N GLU A 21 -4.50 -37.16 16.42
CA GLU A 21 -5.07 -38.37 15.83
C GLU A 21 -4.01 -39.47 15.69
N ASN A 22 -2.79 -39.13 15.31
CA ASN A 22 -1.70 -40.07 15.17
C ASN A 22 -1.27 -40.77 16.50
N ARG A 23 -1.82 -40.30 17.64
CA ARG A 23 -1.46 -40.84 18.97
C ARG A 23 -2.52 -41.69 19.64
N HIS A 24 -3.84 -41.43 19.47
CA HIS A 24 -4.80 -42.09 20.37
C HIS A 24 -6.24 -42.33 19.92
N LEU A 25 -6.75 -41.77 18.83
CA LEU A 25 -8.17 -41.91 18.48
C LEU A 25 -8.38 -41.93 16.95
N TYR A 26 -8.65 -43.10 16.43
CA TYR A 26 -9.08 -43.31 15.04
C TYR A 26 -10.50 -42.72 14.87
N SER A 27 -10.58 -41.43 14.62
CA SER A 27 -11.84 -40.76 14.24
C SER A 27 -11.66 -40.14 12.85
N GLU A 28 -12.19 -40.82 11.83
CA GLU A 28 -12.14 -40.32 10.43
C GLU A 28 -12.62 -38.88 10.29
N THR A 29 -13.57 -38.46 11.14
CA THR A 29 -14.11 -37.09 11.17
C THR A 29 -13.08 -36.08 11.68
N LEU A 30 -12.29 -36.39 12.69
CA LEU A 30 -11.24 -35.52 13.23
C LEU A 30 -10.11 -35.32 12.23
N PHE A 31 -9.75 -36.38 11.50
CA PHE A 31 -8.79 -36.33 10.41
C PHE A 31 -9.25 -35.42 9.27
N ALA A 32 -10.47 -35.61 8.81
CA ALA A 32 -11.04 -34.80 7.73
C ALA A 32 -11.10 -33.31 8.10
N ILE A 33 -11.48 -32.99 9.35
CA ILE A 33 -11.51 -31.61 9.85
C ILE A 33 -10.08 -31.03 9.92
N GLY A 34 -9.13 -31.77 10.50
CA GLY A 34 -7.73 -31.35 10.58
C GLY A 34 -7.12 -31.10 9.22
N LEU A 35 -7.36 -31.97 8.24
CA LEU A 35 -6.89 -31.85 6.88
C LEU A 35 -7.50 -30.61 6.19
N MET A 36 -8.82 -30.41 6.31
CA MET A 36 -9.48 -29.22 5.75
C MET A 36 -8.94 -27.91 6.33
N LEU A 37 -8.80 -27.83 7.64
CA LEU A 37 -8.25 -26.63 8.32
C LEU A 37 -6.81 -26.37 7.91
N THR A 38 -6.00 -27.40 7.73
CA THR A 38 -4.60 -27.27 7.30
C THR A 38 -4.52 -26.74 5.86
N ILE A 39 -5.30 -27.29 4.94
CA ILE A 39 -5.32 -26.84 3.54
C ILE A 39 -5.81 -25.39 3.43
N LEU A 40 -6.93 -25.06 4.10
CA LEU A 40 -7.48 -23.70 4.09
C LEU A 40 -6.52 -22.70 4.76
N GLY A 41 -5.94 -23.06 5.89
CA GLY A 41 -4.98 -22.21 6.61
C GLY A 41 -3.71 -21.98 5.78
N ALA A 42 -3.16 -22.98 5.15
CA ALA A 42 -1.97 -22.87 4.30
C ALA A 42 -2.26 -21.99 3.08
N GLY A 43 -3.36 -22.25 2.37
CA GLY A 43 -3.76 -21.46 1.18
C GLY A 43 -3.97 -19.99 1.53
N ALA A 44 -4.71 -19.69 2.60
CA ALA A 44 -4.97 -18.34 3.05
C ALA A 44 -3.68 -17.62 3.51
N THR A 45 -2.74 -18.33 4.14
CA THR A 45 -1.45 -17.77 4.55
C THR A 45 -0.61 -17.38 3.34
N ILE A 46 -0.51 -18.24 2.31
CA ILE A 46 0.22 -17.95 1.07
C ILE A 46 -0.36 -16.73 0.37
N ILE A 47 -1.69 -16.66 0.20
CA ILE A 47 -2.36 -15.52 -0.43
C ILE A 47 -2.08 -14.23 0.36
N SER A 48 -2.16 -14.28 1.69
CA SER A 48 -1.88 -13.11 2.55
C SER A 48 -0.44 -12.63 2.40
N CYS A 49 0.54 -13.54 2.35
CA CYS A 49 1.95 -13.18 2.13
C CYS A 49 2.15 -12.52 0.76
N CYS A 50 1.53 -13.05 -0.30
CA CYS A 50 1.59 -12.46 -1.63
C CYS A 50 0.96 -11.05 -1.66
N CYS A 51 -0.19 -10.86 -1.01
CA CYS A 51 -0.84 -9.56 -0.91
C CYS A 51 0.02 -8.54 -0.15
N ILE A 52 0.64 -8.93 0.97
CA ILE A 52 1.53 -8.06 1.75
C ILE A 52 2.75 -7.67 0.91
N GLY A 53 3.35 -8.63 0.19
CA GLY A 53 4.46 -8.37 -0.71
C GLY A 53 4.10 -7.38 -1.83
N ALA A 54 2.95 -7.59 -2.47
CA ALA A 54 2.45 -6.70 -3.52
C ALA A 54 2.21 -5.26 -3.02
N VAL A 55 1.61 -5.11 -1.83
CA VAL A 55 1.41 -3.81 -1.20
C VAL A 55 2.75 -3.14 -0.87
N TYR A 56 3.73 -3.90 -0.37
CA TYR A 56 5.05 -3.37 -0.06
C TYR A 56 5.77 -2.83 -1.30
N VAL A 57 5.72 -3.57 -2.40
CA VAL A 57 6.30 -3.12 -3.69
C VAL A 57 5.54 -1.88 -4.20
N LYS A 58 4.21 -1.93 -4.22
CA LYS A 58 3.39 -0.84 -4.72
C LYS A 58 3.64 0.47 -3.97
N LYS A 59 3.69 0.47 -2.65
CA LYS A 59 3.90 1.70 -1.87
C LYS A 59 5.25 2.37 -2.14
N ASN A 60 6.28 1.60 -2.51
CA ASN A 60 7.57 2.14 -2.89
C ASN A 60 7.53 2.73 -4.30
N ILE A 61 6.84 2.08 -5.24
CA ILE A 61 6.62 2.59 -6.59
C ILE A 61 5.83 3.90 -6.53
N ASP A 62 4.71 3.94 -5.78
CA ASP A 62 3.86 5.13 -5.64
C ASP A 62 4.66 6.31 -5.04
N TYR A 63 5.61 6.05 -4.12
CA TYR A 63 6.50 7.07 -3.57
C TYR A 63 7.47 7.62 -4.63
N GLU A 64 8.16 6.74 -5.36
CA GLU A 64 9.11 7.13 -6.41
C GLU A 64 8.39 7.90 -7.54
N GLU A 65 7.20 7.46 -7.92
CA GLU A 65 6.36 8.10 -8.93
C GLU A 65 5.95 9.52 -8.49
N THR A 66 5.51 9.68 -7.24
CA THR A 66 5.17 11.00 -6.67
C THR A 66 6.40 11.92 -6.62
N LEU A 67 7.57 11.39 -6.28
CA LEU A 67 8.81 12.17 -6.25
C LEU A 67 9.23 12.61 -7.66
N TYR A 68 9.13 11.70 -8.62
CA TYR A 68 9.42 12.00 -10.03
C TYR A 68 8.47 13.05 -10.60
N GLU A 69 7.16 12.92 -10.34
CA GLU A 69 6.16 13.92 -10.77
C GLU A 69 6.48 15.30 -10.21
N LYS A 70 6.86 15.38 -8.93
CA LYS A 70 7.31 16.63 -8.29
C LYS A 70 8.50 17.22 -9.05
N GLN A 71 9.55 16.43 -9.30
CA GLN A 71 10.76 16.89 -10.00
C GLN A 71 10.46 17.40 -11.42
N VAL A 72 9.57 16.72 -12.14
CA VAL A 72 9.13 17.16 -13.48
C VAL A 72 8.41 18.50 -13.42
N LEU A 73 7.53 18.70 -12.43
CA LEU A 73 6.83 19.97 -12.28
C LEU A 73 7.78 21.11 -11.87
N GLU A 74 8.71 20.86 -10.95
CA GLU A 74 9.75 21.84 -10.57
C GLU A 74 10.64 22.21 -11.75
N TYR A 75 11.06 21.22 -12.55
CA TYR A 75 11.83 21.47 -13.79
C TYR A 75 11.04 22.31 -14.79
N ARG A 76 9.71 22.07 -14.94
CA ARG A 76 8.85 22.86 -15.81
C ARG A 76 8.70 24.30 -15.32
N ILE A 77 8.66 24.52 -14.00
CA ILE A 77 8.63 25.86 -13.40
C ILE A 77 9.91 26.62 -13.73
N GLU A 78 11.08 25.99 -13.53
CA GLU A 78 12.39 26.60 -13.78
C GLU A 78 12.63 26.94 -15.25
N ASN A 79 12.11 26.12 -16.18
CA ASN A 79 12.34 26.27 -17.61
C ASN A 79 11.17 26.93 -18.36
N GLN A 80 10.18 27.42 -17.64
CA GLN A 80 9.04 28.07 -18.27
C GLN A 80 9.43 29.45 -18.83
N GLU A 81 9.73 29.48 -20.11
CA GLU A 81 9.69 30.73 -20.87
C GLU A 81 8.24 31.26 -20.89
N ASN A 82 8.07 32.51 -20.57
CA ASN A 82 6.90 33.37 -20.43
C ASN A 82 5.72 33.18 -21.42
N ASN A 83 5.22 31.97 -21.61
CA ASN A 83 4.05 31.68 -22.44
C ASN A 83 2.80 31.61 -21.56
N LEU A 84 1.90 32.59 -21.64
CA LEU A 84 0.65 32.69 -20.88
C LEU A 84 -0.18 31.40 -20.85
N VAL A 85 -0.28 30.70 -21.99
CA VAL A 85 -1.04 29.44 -22.10
C VAL A 85 -0.34 28.28 -21.38
N GLY A 86 0.98 28.24 -21.44
CA GLY A 86 1.77 27.20 -20.71
C GLY A 86 1.68 27.36 -19.20
N GLY A 87 1.60 28.60 -18.71
CA GLY A 87 1.50 28.92 -17.29
C GLY A 87 0.19 28.47 -16.65
N GLU A 88 -0.95 28.64 -17.34
CA GLU A 88 -2.25 28.21 -16.83
C GLU A 88 -2.35 26.67 -16.72
N LEU A 89 -1.84 25.96 -17.72
CA LEU A 89 -1.78 24.49 -17.70
C LEU A 89 -0.86 24.00 -16.58
N LEU A 90 0.32 24.58 -16.44
CA LEU A 90 1.27 24.21 -15.39
C LEU A 90 0.68 24.48 -14.00
N TYR A 91 0.01 25.61 -13.79
CA TYR A 91 -0.67 25.90 -12.55
C TYR A 91 -1.72 24.85 -12.19
N LYS A 92 -2.52 24.44 -13.16
CA LYS A 92 -3.51 23.37 -12.97
C LYS A 92 -2.86 22.06 -12.56
N ASP A 93 -1.76 21.65 -13.23
CA ASP A 93 -1.02 20.45 -12.92
C ASP A 93 -0.44 20.50 -11.48
N ILE A 94 0.10 21.64 -11.07
CA ILE A 94 0.62 21.85 -9.69
C ILE A 94 -0.50 21.76 -8.65
N VAL A 95 -1.64 22.39 -8.91
CA VAL A 95 -2.80 22.33 -8.00
C VAL A 95 -3.29 20.89 -7.86
N GLU A 96 -3.35 20.13 -8.96
CA GLU A 96 -3.76 18.75 -8.97
C GLU A 96 -2.77 17.87 -8.18
N PHE A 97 -1.46 18.02 -8.44
CA PHE A 97 -0.40 17.36 -7.69
C PHE A 97 -0.50 17.63 -6.18
N ASN A 98 -0.57 18.90 -5.78
CA ASN A 98 -0.66 19.29 -4.38
C ASN A 98 -1.92 18.73 -3.70
N ASN A 99 -3.05 18.69 -4.41
CA ASN A 99 -4.29 18.10 -3.90
C ASN A 99 -4.16 16.58 -3.72
N ASN A 100 -3.53 15.89 -4.66
CA ASN A 100 -3.27 14.44 -4.58
C ASN A 100 -2.30 14.13 -3.45
N LEU A 101 -1.20 14.88 -3.35
CA LEU A 101 -0.24 14.76 -2.26
C LEU A 101 -0.89 14.99 -0.89
N ARG A 102 -1.76 16.00 -0.76
CA ARG A 102 -2.51 16.26 0.48
C ARG A 102 -3.41 15.09 0.88
N LYS A 103 -4.12 14.50 -0.09
CA LYS A 103 -4.95 13.30 0.13
C LYS A 103 -4.08 12.13 0.60
N THR A 104 -2.99 11.87 -0.10
CA THR A 104 -2.06 10.77 0.20
C THR A 104 -1.43 10.93 1.58
N LYS A 105 -0.98 12.14 1.94
CA LYS A 105 -0.47 12.45 3.30
C LYS A 105 -1.53 12.24 4.38
N LYS A 106 -2.80 12.55 4.11
CA LYS A 106 -3.90 12.30 5.05
C LYS A 106 -4.11 10.80 5.25
N TRP A 107 -4.09 10.01 4.17
CA TRP A 107 -4.28 8.57 4.25
C TRP A 107 -3.07 7.86 4.85
N SER A 108 -1.85 8.34 4.61
CA SER A 108 -0.63 7.76 5.21
C SER A 108 -0.57 7.94 6.74
N LYS A 109 -1.24 8.95 7.29
CA LYS A 109 -1.34 9.18 8.73
C LYS A 109 -2.48 8.42 9.41
N ASN A 110 -3.39 7.82 8.65
CA ASN A 110 -4.54 7.11 9.20
C ASN A 110 -4.12 5.69 9.64
N LEU A 111 -4.50 5.31 10.86
CA LEU A 111 -4.15 4.03 11.50
C LEU A 111 -4.53 2.79 10.66
N PHE A 112 -5.62 2.88 9.87
CA PHE A 112 -6.13 1.75 9.07
C PHE A 112 -5.50 1.68 7.68
N THR A 113 -4.93 2.77 7.17
CA THR A 113 -4.43 2.88 5.79
C THR A 113 -2.94 3.16 5.69
N ASN A 114 -2.27 3.51 6.80
CA ASN A 114 -0.85 3.86 6.80
C ASN A 114 0.06 2.76 6.21
N TRP A 115 -0.31 1.50 6.37
CA TRP A 115 0.47 0.37 5.87
C TRP A 115 0.49 0.24 4.34
N PHE A 116 -0.45 0.90 3.63
CA PHE A 116 -0.50 0.98 2.16
C PHE A 116 0.43 2.06 1.60
N TYR A 117 0.84 3.03 2.41
CA TYR A 117 1.62 4.18 1.97
C TYR A 117 3.03 4.14 2.52
N ASN A 118 3.98 4.71 1.78
CA ASN A 118 5.34 4.90 2.26
C ASN A 118 5.36 6.07 3.25
N GLU A 119 6.00 5.89 4.40
CA GLU A 119 6.10 6.94 5.43
C GLU A 119 6.80 8.20 4.92
N LYS A 120 7.75 8.05 3.99
CA LYS A 120 8.47 9.15 3.35
C LYS A 120 7.57 10.09 2.53
N ILE A 121 6.36 9.67 2.14
CA ILE A 121 5.39 10.55 1.47
C ILE A 121 5.02 11.75 2.34
N ALA A 122 5.05 11.59 3.67
CA ALA A 122 4.79 12.69 4.59
C ALA A 122 5.86 13.81 4.52
N GLU A 123 7.07 13.48 4.08
CA GLU A 123 8.23 14.38 3.97
C GLU A 123 8.28 15.15 2.65
N ILE A 124 7.50 14.73 1.63
CA ILE A 124 7.46 15.45 0.35
C ILE A 124 6.79 16.81 0.54
N ASP A 125 7.48 17.90 0.25
CA ASP A 125 6.93 19.24 0.34
C ASP A 125 5.98 19.55 -0.82
N TYR A 126 5.00 20.43 -0.57
CA TYR A 126 4.14 20.96 -1.61
C TYR A 126 4.94 21.86 -2.54
N ILE A 127 4.51 21.93 -3.79
CA ILE A 127 5.09 22.87 -4.76
C ILE A 127 4.45 24.24 -4.53
N GLU A 128 5.28 25.24 -4.18
CA GLU A 128 4.88 26.63 -4.12
C GLU A 128 5.03 27.24 -5.51
N TYR A 129 3.96 27.84 -6.03
CA TYR A 129 3.99 28.50 -7.32
C TYR A 129 3.19 29.81 -7.24
N ASP A 130 3.91 30.92 -7.28
CA ASP A 130 3.32 32.26 -7.38
C ASP A 130 3.14 32.61 -8.85
N ILE A 131 1.89 32.83 -9.25
CA ILE A 131 1.58 33.40 -10.56
C ILE A 131 1.83 34.91 -10.45
N GLU A 132 3.02 35.39 -10.80
CA GLU A 132 3.18 36.79 -11.17
C GLU A 132 2.44 37.01 -12.48
N LEU A 133 1.17 37.39 -12.40
CA LEU A 133 0.45 37.97 -13.54
C LEU A 133 1.16 39.29 -13.88
N LYS A 134 2.13 39.24 -14.79
CA LYS A 134 2.61 40.46 -15.43
C LYS A 134 1.47 40.99 -16.29
N GLU A 135 0.81 42.05 -15.79
CA GLU A 135 -0.10 42.89 -16.56
C GLU A 135 0.61 43.56 -17.76
#